data_46db12edb928ca6b92af157b24fe9b0b
#
_entry.id   46db12edb928ca6b92af157b24fe9b0b
#
_cell.length_a   1.000
_cell.length_b   1.000
_cell.length_c   1.000
_cell.angle_alpha   90.00
_cell.angle_beta   90.00
_cell.angle_gamma   90.00
#
_symmetry.space_group_name_H-M   'P 1'
#
loop_
_entity.id
_entity.type
_entity.pdbx_description
1 polymer ?
#
loop_
_entity_poly.entity_id
_entity_poly.type
_entity_poly.pdbx_seq_one_letter_code
_entity_poly.pdbx_strand_id
1 'polypeptide(L)'
;GRIQITEELPQYRNRYTRFTHDEQITMMTLWGIFRSPLMMGGEMRENDEFTLSLLQNRELIDMLKNSSGARQFKREETDGKGEIIWTSNGENCKYVALFNTDDKQREINFNIICPFNYR
;
A
#
# COMPACT_ATOMS: atom_id res chain seq x y z
N GLY A 1 -11.81 7.15 -3.10
CA GLY A 1 -13.26 6.88 -3.01
C GLY A 1 -14.01 8.00 -2.32
N ARG A 2 -15.27 8.17 -2.68
CA ARG A 2 -16.18 9.14 -2.08
C ARG A 2 -16.93 8.51 -0.91
N ILE A 3 -17.01 9.26 0.20
CA ILE A 3 -17.88 8.88 1.33
C ILE A 3 -19.21 9.60 1.15
N GLN A 4 -20.29 8.82 1.04
CA GLN A 4 -21.64 9.35 0.94
C GLN A 4 -22.23 9.53 2.34
N ILE A 5 -22.69 10.74 2.65
CA ILE A 5 -23.26 11.09 3.95
C ILE A 5 -24.62 11.71 3.70
N THR A 6 -25.61 11.31 4.49
CA THR A 6 -26.98 11.77 4.36
C THR A 6 -27.14 13.26 4.68
N GLU A 7 -28.11 13.91 4.06
CA GLU A 7 -28.35 15.37 4.14
C GLU A 7 -28.65 15.88 5.56
N GLU A 8 -28.95 14.99 6.50
CA GLU A 8 -29.33 15.33 7.88
C GLU A 8 -28.16 15.84 8.74
N LEU A 9 -26.93 15.67 8.29
CA LEU A 9 -25.72 16.10 9.02
C LEU A 9 -24.84 16.98 8.12
N PRO A 10 -25.12 18.29 8.02
CA PRO A 10 -24.42 19.20 7.12
C PRO A 10 -22.89 19.27 7.30
N GLN A 11 -22.39 18.94 8.49
CA GLN A 11 -20.96 18.88 8.79
C GLN A 11 -20.27 17.71 8.11
N TYR A 12 -21.02 16.70 7.68
CA TYR A 12 -20.51 15.51 7.00
C TYR A 12 -20.87 15.58 5.50
N ARG A 13 -20.13 16.35 4.75
CA ARG A 13 -20.35 16.43 3.29
C ARG A 13 -19.69 15.26 2.57
N ASN A 14 -20.28 14.87 1.45
CA ASN A 14 -19.64 13.96 0.50
C ASN A 14 -18.26 14.50 0.13
N ARG A 15 -17.23 13.69 0.28
CA ARG A 15 -15.86 14.11 0.02
C ARG A 15 -15.03 12.97 -0.58
N TYR A 16 -14.08 13.36 -1.40
CA TYR A 16 -13.01 12.49 -1.84
C TYR A 16 -11.91 12.43 -0.79
N THR A 17 -11.04 11.42 -0.90
CA THR A 17 -9.84 11.33 -0.06
C THR A 17 -8.98 12.59 -0.23
N ARG A 18 -8.33 12.99 0.84
CA ARG A 18 -7.35 14.10 0.83
C ARG A 18 -5.92 13.62 0.61
N PHE A 19 -5.72 12.31 0.56
CA PHE A 19 -4.41 11.75 0.26
C PHE A 19 -3.98 12.05 -1.16
N THR A 20 -2.70 12.41 -1.33
CA THR A 20 -2.08 12.48 -2.65
C THR A 20 -2.04 11.09 -3.30
N HIS A 21 -1.76 11.03 -4.60
CA HIS A 21 -1.61 9.74 -5.28
C HIS A 21 -0.50 8.90 -4.67
N ASP A 22 0.64 9.50 -4.32
CA ASP A 22 1.77 8.80 -3.70
C ASP A 22 1.41 8.26 -2.31
N GLU A 23 0.68 9.02 -1.51
CA GLU A 23 0.17 8.56 -0.21
C GLU A 23 -0.82 7.40 -0.36
N GLN A 24 -1.68 7.43 -1.37
CA GLN A 24 -2.60 6.34 -1.67
C GLN A 24 -1.86 5.06 -2.09
N ILE A 25 -0.85 5.18 -2.95
CA ILE A 25 0.02 4.06 -3.35
C ILE A 25 0.73 3.47 -2.13
N THR A 26 1.31 4.32 -1.29
CA THR A 26 2.00 3.92 -0.06
C THR A 26 1.08 3.14 0.87
N MET A 27 -0.11 3.65 1.12
CA MET A 27 -1.12 3.01 1.96
C MET A 27 -1.55 1.65 1.41
N MET A 28 -1.87 1.57 0.12
CA MET A 28 -2.30 0.33 -0.52
C MET A 28 -1.19 -0.71 -0.57
N THR A 29 0.04 -0.28 -0.81
CA THR A 29 1.21 -1.16 -0.81
C THR A 29 1.46 -1.75 0.58
N LEU A 30 1.37 -0.92 1.62
CA LEU A 30 1.53 -1.38 2.99
C LEU A 30 0.43 -2.37 3.38
N TRP A 31 -0.82 -2.08 3.07
CA TRP A 31 -1.93 -2.99 3.35
C TRP A 31 -1.78 -4.32 2.60
N GLY A 32 -1.32 -4.27 1.35
CA GLY A 32 -1.09 -5.47 0.55
C GLY A 32 0.00 -6.35 1.12
N ILE A 33 1.17 -5.80 1.43
CA ILE A 33 2.31 -6.60 1.93
C ILE A 33 2.10 -7.07 3.38
N PHE A 34 1.42 -6.28 4.19
CA PHE A 34 1.05 -6.62 5.56
C PHE A 34 -0.13 -7.60 5.64
N ARG A 35 -0.85 -7.81 4.53
CA ARG A 35 -2.07 -8.60 4.44
C ARG A 35 -3.20 -8.10 5.35
N SER A 36 -3.34 -6.80 5.46
CA SER A 36 -4.51 -6.22 6.10
C SER A 36 -5.76 -6.47 5.24
N PRO A 37 -6.88 -6.91 5.83
CA PRO A 37 -8.11 -7.07 5.07
C PRO A 37 -8.52 -5.77 4.38
N LEU A 38 -8.77 -5.84 3.07
CA LEU A 38 -9.31 -4.71 2.31
C LEU A 38 -10.82 -4.72 2.40
N MET A 39 -11.37 -3.71 3.03
CA MET A 39 -12.80 -3.49 3.14
C MET A 39 -13.14 -2.13 2.53
N MET A 40 -13.99 -2.15 1.51
CA MET A 40 -14.45 -0.92 0.87
C MET A 40 -15.50 -0.23 1.75
N GLY A 41 -15.13 0.96 2.25
CA GLY A 41 -16.04 1.79 3.04
C GLY A 41 -16.64 2.97 2.26
N GLY A 42 -16.22 3.18 1.03
CA GLY A 42 -16.66 4.28 0.19
C GLY A 42 -17.77 3.89 -0.82
N GLU A 43 -18.34 4.89 -1.48
CA GLU A 43 -19.28 4.68 -2.57
C GLU A 43 -18.55 4.12 -3.80
N MET A 44 -18.88 2.88 -4.16
CA MET A 44 -18.15 2.15 -5.21
C MET A 44 -18.42 2.67 -6.63
N ARG A 45 -19.55 3.32 -6.86
CA ARG A 45 -19.94 3.81 -8.18
C ARG A 45 -19.24 5.11 -8.59
N GLU A 46 -18.64 5.80 -7.64
CA GLU A 46 -18.05 7.12 -7.82
C GLU A 46 -16.53 7.15 -7.54
N ASN A 47 -15.84 6.06 -7.81
CA ASN A 47 -14.40 6.02 -7.75
C ASN A 47 -13.78 6.65 -9.00
N ASP A 48 -12.72 7.43 -8.82
CA ASP A 48 -11.92 7.93 -9.94
C ASP A 48 -11.07 6.81 -10.57
N GLU A 49 -10.53 7.07 -11.76
CA GLU A 49 -9.74 6.09 -12.51
C GLU A 49 -8.50 5.65 -11.73
N PHE A 50 -7.88 6.55 -11.00
CA PHE A 50 -6.70 6.25 -10.20
C PHE A 50 -7.03 5.29 -9.06
N THR A 51 -8.09 5.55 -8.30
CA THR A 51 -8.57 4.66 -7.25
C THR A 51 -8.92 3.29 -7.81
N LEU A 52 -9.61 3.22 -8.95
CA LEU A 52 -9.92 1.96 -9.62
C LEU A 52 -8.66 1.21 -10.03
N SER A 53 -7.64 1.89 -10.53
CA SER A 53 -6.37 1.27 -10.91
C SER A 53 -5.67 0.61 -9.73
N LEU A 54 -5.73 1.22 -8.55
CA LEU A 54 -5.19 0.62 -7.32
C LEU A 54 -5.99 -0.60 -6.87
N LEU A 55 -7.31 -0.48 -6.85
CA LEU A 55 -8.21 -1.56 -6.39
C LEU A 55 -8.23 -2.77 -7.34
N GLN A 56 -7.92 -2.55 -8.61
CA GLN A 56 -7.89 -3.60 -9.65
C GLN A 56 -6.47 -4.09 -9.96
N ASN A 57 -5.47 -3.62 -9.24
CA ASN A 57 -4.10 -4.06 -9.44
C ASN A 57 -3.94 -5.53 -9.04
N ARG A 58 -3.76 -6.38 -10.04
CA ARG A 58 -3.71 -7.84 -9.85
C ARG A 58 -2.52 -8.29 -9.01
N GLU A 59 -1.37 -7.67 -9.18
CA GLU A 59 -0.16 -8.01 -8.42
C GLU A 59 -0.33 -7.69 -6.93
N LEU A 60 -0.92 -6.54 -6.64
CA LEU A 60 -1.23 -6.14 -5.27
C LEU A 60 -2.27 -7.06 -4.62
N ILE A 61 -3.31 -7.41 -5.35
CA ILE A 61 -4.35 -8.34 -4.89
C ILE A 61 -3.77 -9.74 -4.67
N ASP A 62 -2.90 -10.20 -5.58
CA ASP A 62 -2.25 -11.49 -5.46
C ASP A 62 -1.33 -11.55 -4.24
N MET A 63 -0.54 -10.52 -4.03
CA MET A 63 0.28 -10.36 -2.82
C MET A 63 -0.60 -10.41 -1.55
N LEU A 64 -1.71 -9.69 -1.55
CA LEU A 64 -2.64 -9.65 -0.42
C LEU A 64 -3.24 -11.03 -0.11
N LYS A 65 -3.60 -11.79 -1.14
CA LYS A 65 -4.26 -13.10 -0.98
C LYS A 65 -3.30 -14.24 -0.69
N ASN A 66 -2.17 -14.27 -1.37
CA ASN A 66 -1.32 -15.46 -1.50
C ASN A 66 0.05 -15.31 -0.84
N SER A 67 0.35 -14.18 -0.21
CA SER A 67 1.62 -14.00 0.48
C SER A 67 1.55 -14.45 1.95
N SER A 68 2.72 -14.70 2.54
CA SER A 68 2.86 -15.08 3.94
C SER A 68 4.17 -14.55 4.53
N GLY A 69 4.28 -14.54 5.86
CA GLY A 69 5.51 -14.17 6.53
C GLY A 69 5.94 -12.72 6.29
N ALA A 70 5.00 -11.81 6.16
CA ALA A 70 5.30 -10.39 6.01
C ALA A 70 6.05 -9.87 7.22
N ARG A 71 7.16 -9.18 6.96
CA ARG A 71 8.00 -8.60 8.02
C ARG A 71 8.70 -7.35 7.55
N GLN A 72 8.97 -6.44 8.48
CA GLN A 72 9.87 -5.34 8.25
C GLN A 72 11.32 -5.85 8.20
N PHE A 73 11.94 -5.72 7.06
CA PHE A 73 13.32 -6.17 6.83
C PHE A 73 14.34 -5.13 7.28
N LYS A 74 14.08 -3.87 6.99
CA LYS A 74 14.97 -2.75 7.30
C LYS A 74 14.16 -1.49 7.60
N ARG A 75 14.62 -0.71 8.55
CA ARG A 75 14.11 0.63 8.82
C ARG A 75 15.27 1.54 9.19
N GLU A 76 15.46 2.59 8.43
CA GLU A 76 16.41 3.66 8.70
C GLU A 76 15.68 5.00 8.59
N GLU A 77 15.46 5.63 9.72
CA GLU A 77 14.78 6.92 9.80
C GLU A 77 15.51 7.88 10.73
N THR A 78 15.52 9.16 10.34
CA THR A 78 15.93 10.28 11.19
C THR A 78 14.83 11.33 11.13
N ASP A 79 14.26 11.69 12.28
CA ASP A 79 13.13 12.63 12.39
C ASP A 79 11.91 12.24 11.53
N GLY A 80 11.58 10.94 11.48
CA GLY A 80 10.47 10.41 10.71
C GLY A 80 10.70 10.36 9.19
N LYS A 81 11.92 10.66 8.74
CA LYS A 81 12.31 10.67 7.31
C LYS A 81 13.37 9.61 7.06
N GLY A 82 13.13 8.77 6.08
CA GLY A 82 14.06 7.72 5.76
C GLY A 82 13.48 6.65 4.84
N GLU A 83 13.97 5.44 4.99
CA GLU A 83 13.57 4.30 4.18
C GLU A 83 13.12 3.12 5.04
N ILE A 84 12.07 2.48 4.60
CA ILE A 84 11.54 1.27 5.22
C ILE A 84 11.39 0.19 4.15
N ILE A 85 11.86 -1.00 4.44
CA ILE A 85 11.77 -2.15 3.53
C ILE A 85 10.99 -3.26 4.22
N TRP A 86 9.94 -3.70 3.54
CA TRP A 86 9.16 -4.86 3.94
C TRP A 86 9.32 -6.00 2.95
N THR A 87 9.27 -7.22 3.45
CA THR A 87 9.33 -8.43 2.62
C THR A 87 8.21 -9.38 3.00
N SER A 88 7.74 -10.13 2.03
CA SER A 88 6.85 -11.26 2.26
C SER A 88 7.11 -12.38 1.24
N ASN A 89 6.62 -13.57 1.54
CA ASN A 89 6.82 -14.74 0.68
C ASN A 89 5.56 -14.98 -0.16
N GLY A 90 5.72 -15.09 -1.46
CA GLY A 90 4.70 -15.58 -2.38
C GLY A 90 4.88 -17.08 -2.68
N GLU A 91 4.07 -17.60 -3.58
CA GLU A 91 4.11 -19.03 -3.94
C GLU A 91 5.44 -19.45 -4.57
N ASN A 92 5.88 -18.72 -5.61
CA ASN A 92 7.17 -18.95 -6.28
C ASN A 92 7.98 -17.66 -6.40
N CYS A 93 7.77 -16.73 -5.49
CA CYS A 93 8.38 -15.40 -5.55
C CYS A 93 8.54 -14.81 -4.15
N LYS A 94 9.23 -13.71 -4.07
CA LYS A 94 9.19 -12.83 -2.90
C LYS A 94 8.70 -11.46 -3.29
N TYR A 95 7.90 -10.89 -2.42
CA TYR A 95 7.48 -9.51 -2.53
C TYR A 95 8.39 -8.64 -1.69
N VAL A 96 8.78 -7.52 -2.26
CA VAL A 96 9.57 -6.48 -1.57
C VAL A 96 8.85 -5.15 -1.76
N ALA A 97 8.56 -4.49 -0.67
CA ALA A 97 8.00 -3.16 -0.68
C ALA A 97 9.02 -2.16 -0.12
N LEU A 98 9.31 -1.14 -0.90
CA LEU A 98 10.24 -0.07 -0.57
C LEU A 98 9.45 1.19 -0.28
N PHE A 99 9.57 1.72 0.93
CA PHE A 99 8.89 2.94 1.35
C PHE A 99 9.89 4.05 1.60
N ASN A 100 9.65 5.18 0.96
CA ASN A 100 10.33 6.43 1.24
C ASN A 100 9.41 7.32 2.07
N THR A 101 9.81 7.62 3.30
CA THR A 101 9.06 8.48 4.21
C THR A 101 9.57 9.93 4.20
N ASP A 102 10.50 10.26 3.30
CA ASP A 102 10.98 11.61 3.07
C ASP A 102 10.14 12.32 1.99
N ASP A 103 10.08 13.63 2.05
CA ASP A 103 9.45 14.48 1.03
C ASP A 103 10.31 14.59 -0.26
N LYS A 104 11.54 14.13 -0.21
CA LYS A 104 12.48 14.16 -1.32
C LYS A 104 12.67 12.78 -1.92
N GLN A 105 12.92 12.75 -3.22
CA GLN A 105 13.31 11.53 -3.91
C GLN A 105 14.60 10.96 -3.28
N ARG A 106 14.62 9.66 -3.07
CA ARG A 106 15.70 8.94 -2.42
C ARG A 106 16.04 7.67 -3.20
N GLU A 107 17.32 7.36 -3.31
CA GLU A 107 17.78 6.09 -3.83
C GLU A 107 17.84 5.07 -2.69
N ILE A 108 17.11 3.97 -2.84
CA ILE A 108 17.10 2.87 -1.88
C ILE A 108 17.91 1.71 -2.46
N ASN A 109 19.05 1.42 -1.83
CA ASN A 109 19.90 0.31 -2.21
C ASN A 109 19.46 -0.95 -1.46
N PHE A 110 18.99 -1.94 -2.21
CA PHE A 110 18.57 -3.22 -1.69
C PHE A 110 19.37 -4.35 -2.36
N ASN A 111 20.23 -4.98 -1.59
CA ASN A 111 20.95 -6.15 -2.06
C ASN A 111 20.10 -7.39 -1.87
N ILE A 112 19.62 -7.94 -2.96
CA ILE A 112 19.03 -9.27 -2.98
C ILE A 112 20.18 -10.28 -2.91
N ILE A 113 20.71 -10.51 -1.72
CA ILE A 113 21.48 -11.71 -1.49
C ILE A 113 20.45 -12.82 -1.46
N CYS A 114 20.36 -13.54 -2.55
CA CYS A 114 19.46 -14.68 -2.67
C CYS A 114 20.01 -15.91 -1.92
N PRO A 115 19.66 -16.15 -0.66
CA PRO A 115 19.68 -17.50 -0.13
C PRO A 115 18.33 -18.15 -0.42
N PHE A 116 17.71 -17.79 -1.56
CA PHE A 116 16.43 -18.36 -1.95
C PHE A 116 16.74 -19.67 -2.67
N ASN A 117 16.79 -20.74 -1.91
CA ASN A 117 16.49 -22.03 -2.45
C ASN A 117 15.06 -21.97 -2.99
N TYR A 118 14.92 -21.62 -4.26
CA TYR A 118 13.72 -21.88 -5.00
C TYR A 118 13.56 -23.38 -5.08
N ARG A 119 12.76 -23.90 -4.21
CA ARG A 119 12.27 -25.25 -4.31
C ARG A 119 10.79 -25.23 -4.55
#